data_5fd5cdeea4d4b443f42606694971bf86
#
_entry.id   5fd5cdeea4d4b443f42606694971bf86
#
_cell.length_a   1.000
_cell.length_b   1.000
_cell.length_c   1.000
_cell.angle_alpha   90.00
_cell.angle_beta   90.00
_cell.angle_gamma   90.00
#
_symmetry.space_group_name_H-M   'P 1'
#
loop_
_entity.id
_entity.type
_entity.pdbx_description
1 polymer ?
#
loop_
_entity_poly.entity_id
_entity_poly.type
_entity_poly.pdbx_seq_one_letter_code
_entity_poly.pdbx_strand_id
1 'polypeptide(L)'
;VCSGGNGGSLTTGDMLRIGLLYLNKGKWNGKQLISEEWIDHALGYTDPLDPVDGLQYNFHWEHAGDIWAARGMFGQTCGLVPALDMVFAVTAADSGYQAMKLFQKEVIDPVKENDGRMITDGTMDDVLKQKGLRMTLEGKNCSVPGHKEILEKMTWIPENHVDGIRKIELCPTEDKDLIYRMEDDRGVHEVHAGLDH
;
A
#
# COMPACT_ATOMS: atom_id res chain seq x y z
N VAL A 1 21.01 -8.81 -6.52
CA VAL A 1 21.26 -7.80 -5.48
C VAL A 1 19.94 -7.14 -5.16
N CYS A 2 19.45 -7.23 -3.92
CA CYS A 2 18.23 -6.54 -3.52
C CYS A 2 18.54 -5.04 -3.44
N SER A 3 17.70 -4.22 -4.08
CA SER A 3 17.72 -2.76 -3.91
C SER A 3 17.11 -2.41 -2.54
N GLY A 4 17.83 -1.68 -1.71
CA GLY A 4 17.33 -1.25 -0.40
C GLY A 4 16.25 -0.15 -0.48
N GLY A 5 16.17 0.55 -1.62
CA GLY A 5 15.29 1.71 -1.78
C GLY A 5 14.01 1.47 -2.58
N ASN A 6 13.89 0.33 -3.25
CA ASN A 6 12.73 0.02 -4.10
C ASN A 6 12.58 -1.48 -4.35
N GLY A 7 11.49 -1.88 -5.04
CA GLY A 7 11.26 -3.26 -5.47
C GLY A 7 10.76 -4.21 -4.37
N GLY A 8 10.45 -3.71 -3.18
CA GLY A 8 9.77 -4.48 -2.15
C GLY A 8 8.31 -4.75 -2.55
N SER A 9 7.85 -5.99 -2.38
CA SER A 9 6.46 -6.38 -2.58
C SER A 9 5.93 -6.98 -1.28
N LEU A 10 5.02 -6.27 -0.63
CA LEU A 10 4.48 -6.61 0.68
C LEU A 10 2.95 -6.48 0.65
N THR A 11 2.27 -7.32 1.40
CA THR A 11 0.86 -7.08 1.69
C THR A 11 0.71 -5.92 2.69
N THR A 12 -0.46 -5.28 2.72
CA THR A 12 -0.78 -4.25 3.73
C THR A 12 -0.58 -4.80 5.16
N GLY A 13 -0.94 -6.07 5.37
CA GLY A 13 -0.73 -6.74 6.65
C GLY A 13 0.75 -6.94 7.02
N ASP A 14 1.64 -7.15 6.02
CA ASP A 14 3.08 -7.25 6.29
C ASP A 14 3.68 -5.89 6.61
N MET A 15 3.21 -4.83 5.98
CA MET A 15 3.59 -3.46 6.32
C MET A 15 3.22 -3.13 7.79
N LEU A 16 2.02 -3.52 8.23
CA LEU A 16 1.62 -3.39 9.65
C LEU A 16 2.54 -4.15 10.59
N ARG A 17 2.97 -5.38 10.23
CA ARG A 17 3.90 -6.16 11.05
C ARG A 17 5.27 -5.48 11.19
N ILE A 18 5.76 -4.87 10.11
CA ILE A 18 6.99 -4.06 10.16
C ILE A 18 6.81 -2.87 11.08
N GLY A 19 5.72 -2.13 10.94
CA GLY A 19 5.40 -1.02 11.83
C GLY A 19 5.33 -1.46 13.29
N LEU A 20 4.63 -2.55 13.60
CA LEU A 20 4.56 -3.11 14.97
C LEU A 20 5.93 -3.50 15.50
N LEU A 21 6.82 -4.04 14.67
CA LEU A 21 8.18 -4.35 15.08
C LEU A 21 8.94 -3.10 15.52
N TYR A 22 8.80 -2.00 14.80
CA TYR A 22 9.40 -0.72 15.16
C TYR A 22 8.76 -0.11 16.41
N LEU A 23 7.43 -0.12 16.50
CA LEU A 23 6.72 0.38 17.69
C LEU A 23 7.10 -0.40 18.95
N ASN A 24 7.29 -1.71 18.84
CA ASN A 24 7.73 -2.60 19.91
C ASN A 24 9.26 -2.63 20.12
N LYS A 25 9.97 -1.60 19.66
CA LYS A 25 11.43 -1.49 19.87
C LYS A 25 12.20 -2.71 19.36
N GLY A 26 11.79 -3.25 18.21
CA GLY A 26 12.44 -4.38 17.58
C GLY A 26 12.11 -5.77 18.14
N LYS A 27 11.14 -5.86 19.05
CA LYS A 27 10.68 -7.12 19.64
C LYS A 27 9.50 -7.71 18.87
N TRP A 28 9.55 -9.00 18.60
CA TRP A 28 8.50 -9.78 17.97
C TRP A 28 8.32 -11.12 18.70
N ASN A 29 7.11 -11.39 19.21
CA ASN A 29 6.79 -12.60 20.00
C ASN A 29 7.81 -12.87 21.12
N GLY A 30 8.19 -11.84 21.87
CA GLY A 30 9.14 -11.91 22.98
C GLY A 30 10.61 -12.02 22.57
N LYS A 31 10.93 -12.11 21.27
CA LYS A 31 12.30 -12.19 20.76
C LYS A 31 12.74 -10.85 20.19
N GLN A 32 13.95 -10.40 20.54
CA GLN A 32 14.57 -9.23 19.93
C GLN A 32 15.07 -9.62 18.53
N LEU A 33 14.46 -9.03 17.48
CA LEU A 33 14.85 -9.23 16.07
C LEU A 33 15.75 -8.10 15.54
N ILE A 34 15.47 -6.87 15.97
CA ILE A 34 16.27 -5.67 15.67
C ILE A 34 16.62 -5.06 17.02
N SER A 35 17.85 -4.60 17.23
CA SER A 35 18.24 -4.02 18.51
C SER A 35 17.40 -2.76 18.81
N GLU A 36 17.08 -2.56 20.07
CA GLU A 36 16.37 -1.36 20.54
C GLU A 36 17.17 -0.10 20.22
N GLU A 37 18.48 -0.15 20.41
CA GLU A 37 19.41 0.94 20.07
C GLU A 37 19.31 1.35 18.58
N TRP A 38 19.20 0.36 17.67
CA TRP A 38 19.02 0.65 16.26
C TRP A 38 17.67 1.33 15.97
N ILE A 39 16.59 0.84 16.58
CA ILE A 39 15.26 1.44 16.43
C ILE A 39 15.27 2.88 16.93
N ASP A 40 15.84 3.12 18.11
CA ASP A 40 15.96 4.47 18.68
C ASP A 40 16.81 5.38 17.80
N HIS A 41 17.88 4.87 17.21
CA HIS A 41 18.68 5.61 16.25
C HIS A 41 17.89 5.90 14.97
N ALA A 42 17.17 4.91 14.42
CA ALA A 42 16.41 5.06 13.19
C ALA A 42 15.23 6.04 13.33
N LEU A 43 14.58 6.08 14.48
CA LEU A 43 13.45 6.97 14.74
C LEU A 43 13.84 8.24 15.54
N GLY A 44 15.01 8.30 16.13
CA GLY A 44 15.44 9.41 16.98
C GLY A 44 16.37 10.40 16.28
N TYR A 45 17.08 9.97 15.26
CA TYR A 45 18.00 10.82 14.54
C TYR A 45 17.25 11.60 13.47
N THR A 46 17.32 12.90 13.54
CA THR A 46 16.79 13.80 12.51
C THR A 46 17.97 14.47 11.84
N ASP A 47 18.16 14.24 10.54
CA ASP A 47 19.16 14.96 9.79
C ASP A 47 18.72 16.43 9.66
N PRO A 48 19.45 17.38 10.24
CA PRO A 48 19.10 18.79 10.13
C PRO A 48 19.34 19.36 8.73
N LEU A 49 19.93 18.58 7.81
CA LEU A 49 20.45 19.08 6.55
C LEU A 49 19.44 19.04 5.39
N ASP A 50 18.29 18.41 5.55
CA ASP A 50 17.32 18.38 4.45
C ASP A 50 15.84 18.42 4.91
N PRO A 51 15.34 19.57 5.39
CA PRO A 51 13.91 19.75 5.61
C PRO A 51 13.23 20.12 4.29
N VAL A 52 12.88 19.16 3.48
CA VAL A 52 11.90 19.39 2.41
C VAL A 52 10.53 19.55 3.08
N ASP A 53 9.95 20.74 3.01
CA ASP A 53 8.64 21.09 3.56
C ASP A 53 8.43 20.79 5.06
N GLY A 54 9.47 20.88 5.88
CA GLY A 54 9.41 20.57 7.32
C GLY A 54 9.37 19.07 7.63
N LEU A 55 9.49 18.22 6.63
CA LEU A 55 9.69 16.79 6.79
C LEU A 55 11.14 16.50 7.14
N GLN A 56 11.34 15.66 8.13
CA GLN A 56 12.64 15.11 8.48
C GLN A 56 12.70 13.69 7.92
N TYR A 57 13.84 13.31 7.36
CA TYR A 57 14.04 11.98 6.78
C TYR A 57 15.24 11.28 7.39
N ASN A 58 15.04 10.05 7.83
CA ASN A 58 16.11 9.25 8.40
C ASN A 58 15.87 7.75 8.16
N PHE A 59 16.85 7.03 7.66
CA PHE A 59 16.84 5.57 7.47
C PHE A 59 15.51 5.03 6.89
N HIS A 60 15.01 5.67 5.82
CA HIS A 60 13.75 5.38 5.14
C HIS A 60 12.47 5.73 5.92
N TRP A 61 12.59 6.43 7.03
CA TRP A 61 11.46 6.99 7.77
C TRP A 61 11.40 8.49 7.59
N GLU A 62 10.24 8.99 7.24
CA GLU A 62 9.91 10.40 7.26
C GLU A 62 9.24 10.73 8.60
N HIS A 63 9.55 11.89 9.13
CA HIS A 63 8.98 12.37 10.39
C HIS A 63 8.30 13.72 10.18
N ALA A 64 7.04 13.80 10.56
CA ALA A 64 6.24 15.03 10.55
C ALA A 64 5.41 15.11 11.82
N GLY A 65 5.71 16.08 12.67
CA GLY A 65 5.07 16.19 13.98
C GLY A 65 5.36 14.99 14.88
N ASP A 66 4.36 14.18 15.15
CA ASP A 66 4.46 12.95 15.95
C ASP A 66 4.23 11.67 15.12
N ILE A 67 4.21 11.80 13.81
CA ILE A 67 4.03 10.69 12.86
C ILE A 67 5.36 10.32 12.22
N TRP A 68 5.73 9.06 12.32
CA TRP A 68 6.80 8.44 11.54
C TRP A 68 6.20 7.63 10.40
N ALA A 69 6.68 7.78 9.17
CA ALA A 69 6.13 7.08 8.03
C ALA A 69 7.22 6.64 7.04
N ALA A 70 7.26 5.36 6.72
CA ALA A 70 7.96 4.85 5.56
C ALA A 70 7.03 4.95 4.36
N ARG A 71 7.38 5.78 3.37
CA ARG A 71 6.53 6.07 2.22
C ARG A 71 7.10 5.50 0.93
N GLY A 72 6.20 4.98 0.11
CA GLY A 72 6.49 4.54 -1.25
C GLY A 72 5.72 5.35 -2.28
N MET A 73 6.12 5.22 -3.54
CA MET A 73 5.44 5.89 -4.66
C MET A 73 3.95 5.55 -4.67
N PHE A 74 3.12 6.49 -5.13
CA PHE A 74 1.68 6.36 -5.26
C PHE A 74 0.92 6.10 -3.95
N GLY A 75 1.46 6.57 -2.80
CA GLY A 75 0.73 6.59 -1.53
C GLY A 75 0.85 5.33 -0.68
N GLN A 76 1.79 4.44 -1.00
CA GLN A 76 2.11 3.34 -0.09
C GLN A 76 2.68 3.91 1.20
N THR A 77 2.13 3.56 2.35
CA THR A 77 2.59 4.12 3.63
C THR A 77 2.53 3.06 4.73
N CYS A 78 3.63 2.90 5.46
CA CYS A 78 3.65 2.24 6.75
C CYS A 78 3.97 3.30 7.79
N GLY A 79 3.10 3.53 8.76
CA GLY A 79 3.25 4.63 9.70
C GLY A 79 3.11 4.23 11.16
N LEU A 80 3.72 5.04 12.01
CA LEU A 80 3.73 4.93 13.46
C LEU A 80 3.29 6.26 14.07
N VAL A 81 2.49 6.19 15.12
CA VAL A 81 2.19 7.30 16.02
C VAL A 81 2.48 6.81 17.44
N PRO A 82 3.75 6.86 17.89
CA PRO A 82 4.14 6.29 19.19
C PRO A 82 3.36 6.85 20.38
N ALA A 83 3.01 8.12 20.32
CA ALA A 83 2.20 8.77 21.38
C ALA A 83 0.79 8.16 21.53
N LEU A 84 0.27 7.50 20.50
CA LEU A 84 -1.03 6.83 20.50
C LEU A 84 -0.92 5.30 20.57
N ASP A 85 0.30 4.75 20.71
CA ASP A 85 0.56 3.30 20.59
C ASP A 85 -0.06 2.73 19.28
N MET A 86 0.02 3.51 18.20
CA MET A 86 -0.67 3.24 16.93
C MET A 86 0.31 2.91 15.82
N VAL A 87 -0.05 1.89 15.03
CA VAL A 87 0.54 1.56 13.75
C VAL A 87 -0.53 1.57 12.68
N PHE A 88 -0.21 2.06 11.51
CA PHE A 88 -1.12 2.01 10.36
C PHE A 88 -0.38 1.65 9.08
N ALA A 89 -1.11 1.12 8.12
CA ALA A 89 -0.63 0.91 6.77
C ALA A 89 -1.69 1.31 5.77
N VAL A 90 -1.27 2.00 4.72
CA VAL A 90 -2.12 2.43 3.61
C VAL A 90 -1.49 1.92 2.32
N THR A 91 -2.27 1.24 1.51
CA THR A 91 -1.93 0.91 0.13
C THR A 91 -2.85 1.71 -0.79
N ALA A 92 -2.28 2.46 -1.69
CA ALA A 92 -3.01 3.34 -2.59
C ALA A 92 -2.36 3.37 -3.98
N ALA A 93 -3.09 3.91 -4.94
CA ALA A 93 -2.59 4.23 -6.28
C ALA A 93 -2.93 5.69 -6.58
N ASP A 94 -2.42 6.60 -5.73
CA ASP A 94 -2.67 8.03 -5.85
C ASP A 94 -1.35 8.82 -5.93
N SER A 95 -1.33 9.88 -6.73
CA SER A 95 -0.13 10.71 -6.95
C SER A 95 0.03 11.84 -5.92
N GLY A 96 -0.94 12.07 -5.05
CA GLY A 96 -0.99 13.21 -4.15
C GLY A 96 -1.06 12.86 -2.66
N TYR A 97 -0.83 11.61 -2.30
CA TYR A 97 -1.00 11.11 -0.91
C TYR A 97 -2.36 11.46 -0.30
N GLN A 98 -3.41 11.49 -1.12
CA GLN A 98 -4.76 11.84 -0.67
C GLN A 98 -5.31 10.82 0.32
N ALA A 99 -5.01 9.52 0.08
CA ALA A 99 -5.38 8.46 1.01
C ALA A 99 -4.77 8.67 2.40
N MET A 100 -3.50 9.10 2.48
CA MET A 100 -2.85 9.40 3.75
C MET A 100 -3.45 10.64 4.43
N LYS A 101 -3.73 11.70 3.67
CA LYS A 101 -4.36 12.90 4.21
C LYS A 101 -5.76 12.61 4.76
N LEU A 102 -6.51 11.78 4.04
CA LEU A 102 -7.84 11.34 4.48
C LEU A 102 -7.72 10.50 5.76
N PHE A 103 -6.78 9.56 5.81
CA PHE A 103 -6.54 8.73 6.98
C PHE A 103 -6.13 9.58 8.20
N GLN A 104 -5.27 10.56 8.02
CA GLN A 104 -4.91 11.47 9.09
C GLN A 104 -6.13 12.21 9.63
N LYS A 105 -6.91 12.84 8.75
CA LYS A 105 -8.10 13.64 9.12
C LYS A 105 -9.20 12.79 9.76
N GLU A 106 -9.49 11.61 9.22
CA GLU A 106 -10.66 10.82 9.63
C GLU A 106 -10.33 9.77 10.73
N VAL A 107 -9.05 9.47 10.97
CA VAL A 107 -8.62 8.47 11.95
C VAL A 107 -7.67 9.06 12.99
N ILE A 108 -6.50 9.57 12.57
CA ILE A 108 -5.46 9.98 13.53
C ILE A 108 -5.92 11.17 14.35
N ASP A 109 -6.42 12.23 13.70
CA ASP A 109 -6.81 13.46 14.37
C ASP A 109 -7.96 13.23 15.37
N PRO A 110 -9.06 12.51 15.03
CA PRO A 110 -10.10 12.17 16.00
C PRO A 110 -9.63 11.32 17.18
N VAL A 111 -8.69 10.38 16.96
CA VAL A 111 -8.12 9.59 18.06
C VAL A 111 -7.30 10.47 19.01
N LYS A 112 -6.54 11.43 18.47
CA LYS A 112 -5.80 12.41 19.26
C LYS A 112 -6.73 13.31 20.07
N GLU A 113 -7.79 13.82 19.47
CA GLU A 113 -8.79 14.66 20.12
C GLU A 113 -9.53 13.92 21.25
N ASN A 114 -9.60 12.60 21.18
CA ASN A 114 -10.22 11.73 22.18
C ASN A 114 -9.21 11.07 23.15
N ASP A 115 -8.11 11.76 23.47
CA ASP A 115 -7.06 11.28 24.39
C ASP A 115 -6.50 9.88 24.04
N GLY A 116 -6.41 9.56 22.75
CA GLY A 116 -5.94 8.27 22.26
C GLY A 116 -6.93 7.11 22.45
N ARG A 117 -8.16 7.39 22.84
CA ARG A 117 -9.19 6.37 23.01
C ARG A 117 -9.95 6.15 21.71
N MET A 118 -9.93 4.92 21.25
CA MET A 118 -10.88 4.50 20.21
C MET A 118 -12.25 4.25 20.86
N ILE A 119 -13.30 4.72 20.19
CA ILE A 119 -14.67 4.42 20.61
C ILE A 119 -14.93 2.96 20.25
N THR A 120 -14.94 2.08 21.24
CA THR A 120 -15.16 0.65 21.07
C THR A 120 -16.47 0.26 21.76
N ASP A 121 -17.59 0.78 21.27
CA ASP A 121 -18.90 0.34 21.76
C ASP A 121 -19.38 -0.95 21.06
N GLY A 122 -18.65 -1.44 20.04
CA GLY A 122 -18.94 -2.65 19.32
C GLY A 122 -20.14 -2.55 18.36
N THR A 123 -20.87 -1.44 18.37
CA THR A 123 -22.12 -1.31 17.59
C THR A 123 -21.87 -1.33 16.07
N MET A 124 -20.67 -0.97 15.62
CA MET A 124 -20.32 -0.93 14.19
C MET A 124 -19.45 -2.09 13.73
N ASP A 125 -19.02 -2.98 14.63
CA ASP A 125 -18.07 -4.05 14.32
C ASP A 125 -18.61 -5.01 13.24
N ASP A 126 -19.87 -5.42 13.34
CA ASP A 126 -20.50 -6.28 12.34
C ASP A 126 -20.68 -5.58 10.99
N VAL A 127 -21.01 -4.29 11.01
CA VAL A 127 -21.15 -3.47 9.79
C VAL A 127 -19.80 -3.30 9.10
N LEU A 128 -18.74 -3.02 9.86
CA LEU A 128 -17.38 -2.88 9.34
C LEU A 128 -16.86 -4.21 8.79
N LYS A 129 -17.11 -5.31 9.50
CA LYS A 129 -16.73 -6.66 9.06
C LYS A 129 -17.45 -7.03 7.76
N GLN A 130 -18.76 -6.77 7.65
CA GLN A 130 -19.51 -7.02 6.42
C GLN A 130 -19.07 -6.12 5.26
N LYS A 131 -18.80 -4.83 5.52
CA LYS A 131 -18.24 -3.92 4.51
C LYS A 131 -16.86 -4.37 4.04
N GLY A 132 -15.96 -4.72 4.97
CA GLY A 132 -14.63 -5.22 4.63
C GLY A 132 -14.66 -6.47 3.76
N LEU A 133 -15.63 -7.37 3.98
CA LEU A 133 -15.83 -8.57 3.16
C LEU A 133 -16.44 -8.29 1.77
N ARG A 134 -17.05 -7.11 1.56
CA ARG A 134 -17.73 -6.69 0.33
C ARG A 134 -17.03 -5.56 -0.41
N MET A 135 -15.84 -5.14 0.00
CA MET A 135 -15.06 -4.13 -0.72
C MET A 135 -14.52 -4.74 -2.02
N THR A 136 -15.40 -4.83 -2.99
CA THR A 136 -15.03 -4.95 -4.40
C THR A 136 -14.87 -3.55 -4.95
N LEU A 137 -13.79 -3.32 -5.70
CA LEU A 137 -13.69 -2.14 -6.54
C LEU A 137 -14.77 -2.27 -7.63
N GLU A 138 -15.87 -1.54 -7.48
CA GLU A 138 -16.78 -1.36 -8.61
C GLU A 138 -16.04 -0.58 -9.68
N GLY A 139 -15.83 -1.18 -10.84
CA GLY A 139 -15.26 -0.51 -11.99
C GLY A 139 -16.13 0.70 -12.33
N LYS A 140 -15.53 1.88 -12.43
CA LYS A 140 -16.24 3.03 -12.98
C LYS A 140 -16.36 2.82 -14.47
N ASN A 141 -17.57 2.89 -15.01
CA ASN A 141 -17.80 2.99 -16.45
C ASN A 141 -16.95 4.10 -17.04
N CYS A 142 -15.79 3.76 -17.58
CA CYS A 142 -14.98 4.67 -18.36
C CYS A 142 -15.33 4.47 -19.83
N SER A 143 -16.38 5.15 -20.28
CA SER A 143 -16.57 5.31 -21.74
C SER A 143 -15.44 6.21 -22.25
N VAL A 144 -14.37 5.62 -22.75
CA VAL A 144 -13.31 6.35 -23.43
C VAL A 144 -13.81 6.61 -24.86
N PRO A 145 -14.00 7.88 -25.27
CA PRO A 145 -14.38 8.18 -26.64
C PRO A 145 -13.34 7.64 -27.61
N GLY A 146 -13.78 6.87 -28.61
CA GLY A 146 -12.90 6.25 -29.60
C GLY A 146 -12.40 4.85 -29.24
N HIS A 147 -12.96 4.22 -28.23
CA HIS A 147 -12.68 2.85 -27.89
C HIS A 147 -13.05 1.91 -29.03
N LYS A 148 -12.06 1.20 -29.58
CA LYS A 148 -12.33 0.10 -30.49
C LYS A 148 -12.59 -1.15 -29.68
N GLU A 149 -13.75 -1.75 -29.88
CA GLU A 149 -14.09 -3.04 -29.28
C GLU A 149 -13.02 -4.08 -29.69
N ILE A 150 -12.39 -4.70 -28.72
CA ILE A 150 -11.47 -5.82 -28.99
C ILE A 150 -12.36 -7.06 -29.12
N LEU A 151 -12.66 -7.41 -30.38
CA LEU A 151 -13.57 -8.52 -30.70
C LEU A 151 -12.85 -9.85 -30.87
N GLU A 152 -11.52 -9.83 -31.03
CA GLU A 152 -10.72 -11.02 -31.29
C GLU A 152 -9.57 -11.13 -30.31
N LYS A 153 -9.18 -12.37 -30.00
CA LYS A 153 -8.01 -12.65 -29.19
C LYS A 153 -6.76 -12.10 -29.86
N MET A 154 -6.02 -11.27 -29.13
CA MET A 154 -4.72 -10.76 -29.53
C MET A 154 -3.62 -11.50 -28.77
N THR A 155 -2.58 -11.91 -29.48
CA THR A 155 -1.41 -12.55 -28.85
C THR A 155 -0.17 -11.77 -29.25
N TRP A 156 0.65 -11.43 -28.27
CA TRP A 156 1.94 -10.79 -28.47
C TRP A 156 3.04 -11.65 -27.85
N ILE A 157 4.07 -11.96 -28.62
CA ILE A 157 5.26 -12.67 -28.21
C ILE A 157 6.42 -11.69 -28.33
N PRO A 158 7.05 -11.27 -27.24
CA PRO A 158 8.16 -10.33 -27.30
C PRO A 158 9.34 -10.96 -28.07
N GLU A 159 9.86 -10.24 -29.04
CA GLU A 159 11.05 -10.66 -29.80
C GLU A 159 12.32 -10.60 -28.94
N ASN A 160 12.33 -9.73 -27.95
CA ASN A 160 13.39 -9.61 -26.96
C ASN A 160 12.80 -9.94 -25.57
N HIS A 161 13.46 -10.81 -24.82
CA HIS A 161 13.05 -11.18 -23.46
C HIS A 161 13.14 -9.97 -22.52
N VAL A 162 12.07 -9.21 -22.44
CA VAL A 162 11.94 -8.16 -21.44
C VAL A 162 11.47 -8.83 -20.15
N ASP A 163 12.34 -8.87 -19.14
CA ASP A 163 12.04 -9.34 -17.78
C ASP A 163 11.39 -10.74 -17.66
N GLY A 164 11.77 -11.67 -18.54
CA GLY A 164 11.27 -13.05 -18.50
C GLY A 164 9.85 -13.23 -19.05
N ILE A 165 9.24 -12.19 -19.62
CA ILE A 165 7.91 -12.30 -20.24
C ILE A 165 8.03 -13.12 -21.54
N ARG A 166 7.25 -14.19 -21.63
CA ARG A 166 7.23 -15.12 -22.76
C ARG A 166 6.08 -14.84 -23.71
N LYS A 167 4.94 -14.41 -23.15
CA LYS A 167 3.69 -14.24 -23.90
C LYS A 167 2.76 -13.28 -23.21
N ILE A 168 2.03 -12.49 -23.98
CA ILE A 168 0.93 -11.68 -23.53
C ILE A 168 -0.27 -11.98 -24.44
N GLU A 169 -1.43 -12.17 -23.86
CA GLU A 169 -2.69 -12.38 -24.55
C GLU A 169 -3.75 -11.41 -24.02
N LEU A 170 -4.53 -10.85 -24.91
CA LEU A 170 -5.77 -10.16 -24.64
C LEU A 170 -6.91 -11.04 -25.16
N CYS A 171 -7.73 -11.54 -24.25
CA CYS A 171 -8.80 -12.47 -24.59
C CYS A 171 -10.15 -11.83 -24.24
N PRO A 172 -10.95 -11.43 -25.24
CA PRO A 172 -12.33 -11.01 -24.99
C PRO A 172 -13.15 -12.18 -24.51
N THR A 173 -14.09 -11.92 -23.59
CA THR A 173 -15.05 -12.88 -23.08
C THR A 173 -16.40 -12.73 -23.81
N GLU A 174 -17.31 -13.68 -23.62
CA GLU A 174 -18.68 -13.60 -24.16
C GLU A 174 -19.48 -12.44 -23.57
N ASP A 175 -19.15 -12.04 -22.31
CA ASP A 175 -19.77 -10.93 -21.59
C ASP A 175 -19.16 -9.56 -21.93
N LYS A 176 -18.33 -9.47 -22.98
CA LYS A 176 -17.60 -8.26 -23.40
C LYS A 176 -16.51 -7.76 -22.43
N ASP A 177 -16.15 -8.55 -21.45
CA ASP A 177 -15.01 -8.31 -20.62
C ASP A 177 -13.70 -8.68 -21.33
N LEU A 178 -12.59 -8.25 -20.79
CA LEU A 178 -11.27 -8.55 -21.32
C LEU A 178 -10.45 -9.30 -20.27
N ILE A 179 -9.86 -10.43 -20.67
CA ILE A 179 -8.84 -11.10 -19.85
C ILE A 179 -7.47 -10.75 -20.43
N TYR A 180 -6.66 -10.06 -19.62
CA TYR A 180 -5.25 -9.93 -19.86
C TYR A 180 -4.53 -11.13 -19.25
N ARG A 181 -3.81 -11.89 -20.07
CA ARG A 181 -3.02 -13.04 -19.63
C ARG A 181 -1.55 -12.82 -19.98
N MET A 182 -0.68 -12.94 -19.00
CA MET A 182 0.76 -12.84 -19.16
C MET A 182 1.42 -14.13 -18.68
N GLU A 183 2.33 -14.66 -19.47
CA GLU A 183 3.19 -15.79 -19.13
C GLU A 183 4.62 -15.29 -18.93
N ASP A 184 5.19 -15.54 -17.76
CA ASP A 184 6.58 -15.21 -17.40
C ASP A 184 7.27 -16.43 -16.75
N ASP A 185 8.49 -16.24 -16.24
CA ASP A 185 9.27 -17.28 -15.57
C ASP A 185 8.64 -17.77 -14.26
N ARG A 186 7.68 -17.02 -13.69
CA ARG A 186 6.95 -17.36 -12.46
C ARG A 186 5.65 -18.11 -12.74
N GLY A 187 5.17 -18.10 -13.99
CA GLY A 187 3.95 -18.79 -14.41
C GLY A 187 3.02 -17.92 -15.26
N VAL A 188 1.75 -18.29 -15.26
CA VAL A 188 0.69 -17.57 -15.97
C VAL A 188 -0.06 -16.68 -14.99
N HIS A 189 -0.18 -15.41 -15.33
CA HIS A 189 -0.89 -14.38 -14.57
C HIS A 189 -2.09 -13.92 -15.37
N GLU A 190 -3.25 -13.83 -14.73
CA GLU A 190 -4.48 -13.36 -15.36
C GLU A 190 -5.05 -12.15 -14.60
N VAL A 191 -5.45 -11.15 -15.35
CA VAL A 191 -6.18 -9.98 -14.84
C VAL A 191 -7.47 -9.84 -15.64
N HIS A 192 -8.59 -9.82 -14.93
CA HIS A 192 -9.89 -9.59 -15.52
C HIS A 192 -10.20 -8.10 -15.49
N ALA A 193 -10.46 -7.53 -16.64
CA ALA A 193 -10.85 -6.15 -16.80
C ALA A 193 -12.24 -6.10 -17.43
N GLY A 194 -13.22 -5.64 -16.65
CA GLY A 194 -14.54 -5.33 -17.16
C GLY A 194 -14.49 -4.05 -17.99
N LEU A 195 -15.08 -4.08 -19.17
CA LEU A 195 -15.15 -2.89 -20.04
C LEU A 195 -16.38 -2.02 -19.73
N ASP A 196 -17.34 -2.57 -19.01
CA ASP A 196 -18.65 -1.94 -18.70
C ASP A 196 -19.02 -1.98 -17.19
N HIS A 197 -18.05 -2.21 -16.29
CA HIS A 197 -18.30 -2.28 -14.84
C HIS A 197 -17.50 -1.23 -14.06
#